data_f4e222f4079443ca3bc1ce9d014081b4
#
_entry.id   f4e222f4079443ca3bc1ce9d014081b4
#
_cell.length_a   1.000
_cell.length_b   1.000
_cell.length_c   1.000
_cell.angle_alpha   90.00
_cell.angle_beta   90.00
_cell.angle_gamma   90.00
#
_symmetry.space_group_name_H-M   'P 1'
#
loop_
_entity.id
_entity.type
_entity.pdbx_description
1 polymer ?
#
loop_
_entity_poly.entity_id
_entity_poly.type
_entity_poly.pdbx_seq_one_letter_code
_entity_poly.pdbx_strand_id
1 'polypeptide(L)'
;MTKALGIDIGGTGIKGAIVDTTTGELVTERVKLPTPEGGSPTDILATVVQLIEELGGVESDVPVGICFPAVVHNGVTMSAANVSKEWIGLEAEQLFEKGLGRDIHFVNDADAAGYAEVRFGAAKGVEGLVLMTTLGTGIGSALIYNGVLVPNSELGHLEIGGKDAEHRAAFSAKEREDLSWKRWAGRLQKYYSTLEMLFSPDLFIVGGGVSKNFESFIPLLELNTAILPAALRNNAGILGAAALAVTENAAIVPPNVSPKD
;
A
#
# COMPACT_ATOMS: atom_id res chain seq x y z
N MET A 1 -9.24 7.78 22.35
CA MET A 1 -9.48 6.97 21.15
C MET A 1 -9.42 7.91 19.96
N THR A 2 -8.39 7.82 19.15
CA THR A 2 -8.22 8.66 17.96
C THR A 2 -8.78 7.89 16.78
N LYS A 3 -9.89 8.36 16.21
CA LYS A 3 -10.55 7.71 15.07
C LYS A 3 -10.14 8.35 13.76
N ALA A 4 -10.02 7.57 12.71
CA ALA A 4 -9.88 8.04 11.35
C ALA A 4 -10.64 7.11 10.38
N LEU A 5 -11.12 7.63 9.27
CA LEU A 5 -11.64 6.83 8.16
C LEU A 5 -10.46 6.41 7.28
N GLY A 6 -10.32 5.12 7.06
CA GLY A 6 -9.41 4.57 6.06
C GLY A 6 -10.18 4.01 4.87
N ILE A 7 -9.74 4.35 3.66
CA ILE A 7 -10.30 3.85 2.40
C ILE A 7 -9.18 3.24 1.56
N ASP A 8 -9.41 2.01 1.10
CA ASP A 8 -8.50 1.26 0.22
C ASP A 8 -9.17 1.11 -1.16
N ILE A 9 -8.65 1.84 -2.15
CA ILE A 9 -9.10 1.79 -3.54
C ILE A 9 -8.25 0.76 -4.28
N GLY A 10 -8.81 -0.42 -4.50
CA GLY A 10 -8.15 -1.46 -5.29
C GLY A 10 -8.79 -1.66 -6.67
N GLY A 11 -8.10 -2.34 -7.58
CA GLY A 11 -8.58 -2.59 -8.94
C GLY A 11 -9.87 -3.43 -9.05
N THR A 12 -10.27 -4.14 -8.00
CA THR A 12 -11.47 -4.99 -8.00
C THR A 12 -12.50 -4.60 -6.93
N GLY A 13 -12.16 -3.65 -6.06
CA GLY A 13 -13.07 -3.23 -4.99
C GLY A 13 -12.49 -2.12 -4.14
N ILE A 14 -13.35 -1.23 -3.74
CA ILE A 14 -13.11 -0.11 -2.85
C ILE A 14 -13.64 -0.51 -1.48
N LYS A 15 -12.81 -0.37 -0.45
CA LYS A 15 -13.14 -0.80 0.92
C LYS A 15 -12.86 0.33 1.89
N GLY A 16 -13.65 0.44 2.94
CA GLY A 16 -13.42 1.44 3.98
C GLY A 16 -14.01 1.04 5.31
N ALA A 17 -13.46 1.61 6.36
CA ALA A 17 -13.94 1.50 7.74
C ALA A 17 -13.40 2.65 8.60
N ILE A 18 -14.10 2.96 9.67
CA ILE A 18 -13.54 3.80 10.73
C ILE A 18 -12.63 2.93 11.60
N VAL A 19 -11.42 3.45 11.85
CA VAL A 19 -10.33 2.78 12.57
C VAL A 19 -10.02 3.52 13.86
N ASP A 20 -9.80 2.79 14.95
CA ASP A 20 -9.06 3.31 16.10
C ASP A 20 -7.56 3.29 15.78
N THR A 21 -6.99 4.45 15.49
CA THR A 21 -5.58 4.58 15.09
C THR A 21 -4.58 4.38 16.24
N THR A 22 -5.07 4.15 17.44
CA THR A 22 -4.25 3.79 18.62
C THR A 22 -4.01 2.27 18.66
N THR A 23 -5.06 1.49 18.38
CA THR A 23 -5.02 0.02 18.48
C THR A 23 -4.90 -0.68 17.13
N GLY A 24 -5.35 -0.05 16.04
CA GLY A 24 -5.50 -0.67 14.72
C GLY A 24 -6.77 -1.52 14.61
N GLU A 25 -7.73 -1.37 15.50
CA GLU A 25 -9.01 -2.07 15.44
C GLU A 25 -10.03 -1.30 14.58
N LEU A 26 -10.86 -2.04 13.85
CA LEU A 26 -11.99 -1.45 13.13
C LEU A 26 -13.08 -1.08 14.12
N VAL A 27 -13.50 0.18 14.10
CA VAL A 27 -14.60 0.71 14.93
C VAL A 27 -15.95 0.40 14.30
N THR A 28 -16.00 0.40 12.96
CA THR A 28 -17.18 -0.01 12.19
C THR A 28 -16.93 -1.33 11.47
N GLU A 29 -18.00 -1.97 11.00
CA GLU A 29 -17.85 -3.02 10.00
C GLU A 29 -17.23 -2.44 8.74
N ARG A 30 -16.47 -3.26 8.03
CA ARG A 30 -15.86 -2.88 6.76
C ARG A 30 -16.89 -2.93 5.65
N VAL A 31 -17.15 -1.80 5.03
CA VAL A 31 -17.92 -1.71 3.78
C VAL A 31 -17.01 -2.05 2.60
N LYS A 32 -17.56 -2.72 1.59
CA LYS A 32 -16.87 -3.02 0.32
C LYS A 32 -17.82 -2.84 -0.84
N LEU A 33 -17.44 -1.99 -1.78
CA LEU A 33 -18.10 -1.78 -3.06
C LEU A 33 -17.23 -2.27 -4.21
N PRO A 34 -17.79 -2.70 -5.35
CA PRO A 34 -17.00 -3.02 -6.53
C PRO A 34 -16.35 -1.75 -7.10
N THR A 35 -15.11 -1.88 -7.59
CA THR A 35 -14.51 -0.81 -8.38
C THR A 35 -15.28 -0.68 -9.70
N PRO A 36 -15.68 0.54 -10.10
CA PRO A 36 -16.36 0.76 -11.35
C PRO A 36 -15.56 0.26 -12.56
N GLU A 37 -16.24 -0.24 -13.59
CA GLU A 37 -15.59 -0.65 -14.82
C GLU A 37 -14.82 0.53 -15.46
N GLY A 38 -13.63 0.29 -15.93
CA GLY A 38 -12.73 1.34 -16.45
C GLY A 38 -12.04 2.20 -15.37
N GLY A 39 -12.56 2.23 -14.14
CA GLY A 39 -11.93 2.90 -13.00
C GLY A 39 -11.62 4.39 -13.24
N SER A 40 -12.56 5.15 -13.84
CA SER A 40 -12.36 6.59 -14.07
C SER A 40 -12.30 7.36 -12.75
N PRO A 41 -11.64 8.53 -12.70
CA PRO A 41 -11.58 9.36 -11.49
C PRO A 41 -12.97 9.74 -10.96
N THR A 42 -13.88 10.10 -11.82
CA THR A 42 -15.25 10.51 -11.46
C THR A 42 -16.04 9.35 -10.86
N ASP A 43 -15.97 8.16 -11.48
CA ASP A 43 -16.74 7.00 -11.02
C ASP A 43 -16.19 6.45 -9.71
N ILE A 44 -14.85 6.44 -9.55
CA ILE A 44 -14.21 6.05 -8.27
C ILE A 44 -14.58 7.03 -7.17
N LEU A 45 -14.55 8.35 -7.41
CA LEU A 45 -14.99 9.35 -6.44
C LEU A 45 -16.45 9.12 -6.04
N ALA A 46 -17.36 8.92 -7.00
CA ALA A 46 -18.77 8.64 -6.71
C ALA A 46 -18.93 7.37 -5.84
N THR A 47 -18.15 6.34 -6.12
CA THR A 47 -18.17 5.10 -5.32
C THR A 47 -17.63 5.32 -3.90
N VAL A 48 -16.62 6.18 -3.73
CA VAL A 48 -16.10 6.56 -2.39
C VAL A 48 -17.17 7.34 -1.61
N VAL A 49 -17.89 8.27 -2.25
CA VAL A 49 -19.02 8.97 -1.62
C VAL A 49 -20.08 7.99 -1.16
N GLN A 50 -20.50 7.06 -2.02
CA GLN A 50 -21.46 6.00 -1.68
C GLN A 50 -20.96 5.14 -0.50
N LEU A 51 -19.67 4.76 -0.49
CA LEU A 51 -19.08 3.97 0.60
C LEU A 51 -19.19 4.71 1.94
N ILE A 52 -18.93 6.02 1.94
CA ILE A 52 -19.05 6.86 3.14
C ILE A 52 -20.51 6.93 3.61
N GLU A 53 -21.47 7.02 2.69
CA GLU A 53 -22.89 7.00 3.01
C GLU A 53 -23.31 5.65 3.62
N GLU A 54 -22.82 4.52 3.08
CA GLU A 54 -23.09 3.17 3.61
C GLU A 54 -22.46 2.94 5.01
N LEU A 55 -21.38 3.67 5.33
CA LEU A 55 -20.81 3.69 6.70
C LEU A 55 -21.64 4.52 7.69
N GLY A 56 -22.71 5.20 7.23
CA GLY A 56 -23.54 6.10 8.03
C GLY A 56 -23.04 7.53 8.09
N GLY A 57 -22.16 7.90 7.16
CA GLY A 57 -21.46 9.19 7.16
C GLY A 57 -20.23 9.20 8.07
N VAL A 58 -19.48 10.29 8.04
CA VAL A 58 -18.28 10.52 8.84
C VAL A 58 -18.31 11.93 9.41
N GLU A 59 -18.16 12.07 10.72
CA GLU A 59 -18.12 13.36 11.42
C GLU A 59 -17.01 14.26 10.83
N SER A 60 -17.24 15.58 10.82
CA SER A 60 -16.37 16.54 10.12
C SER A 60 -14.94 16.63 10.67
N ASP A 61 -14.74 16.26 11.92
CA ASP A 61 -13.46 16.26 12.63
C ASP A 61 -12.69 14.95 12.54
N VAL A 62 -13.28 13.90 11.96
CA VAL A 62 -12.62 12.60 11.75
C VAL A 62 -11.71 12.68 10.52
N PRO A 63 -10.37 12.52 10.66
CA PRO A 63 -9.45 12.51 9.53
C PRO A 63 -9.79 11.40 8.52
N VAL A 64 -9.53 11.66 7.24
CA VAL A 64 -9.77 10.70 6.15
C VAL A 64 -8.47 10.41 5.42
N GLY A 65 -8.10 9.14 5.36
CA GLY A 65 -7.00 8.67 4.53
C GLY A 65 -7.50 7.74 3.41
N ILE A 66 -6.96 7.93 2.23
CA ILE A 66 -7.29 7.14 1.05
C ILE A 66 -6.00 6.57 0.46
N CYS A 67 -5.91 5.26 0.29
CA CYS A 67 -4.81 4.68 -0.46
C CYS A 67 -5.27 4.19 -1.85
N PHE A 68 -4.34 4.29 -2.81
CA PHE A 68 -4.60 4.09 -4.22
C PHE A 68 -3.42 3.36 -4.91
N PRO A 69 -3.68 2.50 -5.92
CA PRO A 69 -2.64 1.72 -6.60
C PRO A 69 -1.86 2.54 -7.63
N ALA A 70 -1.18 3.58 -7.18
CA ALA A 70 -0.33 4.43 -8.00
C ALA A 70 0.75 5.10 -7.16
N VAL A 71 1.84 5.51 -7.78
CA VAL A 71 2.79 6.47 -7.19
C VAL A 71 2.05 7.79 -6.95
N VAL A 72 2.10 8.30 -5.73
CA VAL A 72 1.46 9.56 -5.34
C VAL A 72 2.53 10.55 -4.89
N HIS A 73 2.70 11.64 -5.63
CA HIS A 73 3.66 12.68 -5.29
C HIS A 73 2.95 14.01 -5.05
N ASN A 74 2.95 14.48 -3.81
CA ASN A 74 2.25 15.71 -3.39
C ASN A 74 0.77 15.72 -3.84
N GLY A 75 0.04 14.65 -3.57
CA GLY A 75 -1.37 14.50 -3.94
C GLY A 75 -1.65 14.23 -5.42
N VAL A 76 -0.61 14.19 -6.27
CA VAL A 76 -0.72 13.91 -7.71
C VAL A 76 -0.39 12.46 -7.99
N THR A 77 -1.26 11.76 -8.71
CA THR A 77 -0.99 10.39 -9.18
C THR A 77 -0.07 10.41 -10.40
N MET A 78 1.07 9.72 -10.30
CA MET A 78 2.10 9.71 -11.35
C MET A 78 2.03 8.48 -12.26
N SER A 79 1.28 7.46 -11.85
CA SER A 79 1.12 6.21 -12.58
C SER A 79 -0.34 5.74 -12.52
N ALA A 80 -0.69 4.73 -13.29
CA ALA A 80 -2.01 4.08 -13.25
C ALA A 80 -1.84 2.59 -13.57
N ALA A 81 -1.91 1.76 -12.53
CA ALA A 81 -1.94 0.31 -12.65
C ALA A 81 -3.36 -0.20 -12.42
N ASN A 82 -3.93 -0.91 -13.41
CA ASN A 82 -5.26 -1.53 -13.32
C ASN A 82 -6.45 -0.55 -13.12
N VAL A 83 -6.26 0.73 -13.43
CA VAL A 83 -7.29 1.79 -13.44
C VAL A 83 -7.14 2.63 -14.69
N SER A 84 -8.07 3.58 -14.94
CA SER A 84 -8.02 4.48 -16.11
C SER A 84 -6.69 5.24 -16.17
N LYS A 85 -6.17 5.45 -17.38
CA LYS A 85 -4.97 6.29 -17.59
C LYS A 85 -5.22 7.78 -17.31
N GLU A 86 -6.47 8.18 -17.13
CA GLU A 86 -6.85 9.55 -16.72
C GLU A 86 -6.29 9.92 -15.34
N TRP A 87 -5.89 8.93 -14.55
CA TRP A 87 -5.21 9.17 -13.28
C TRP A 87 -3.80 9.73 -13.43
N ILE A 88 -3.12 9.51 -14.55
CA ILE A 88 -1.72 9.94 -14.73
C ILE A 88 -1.65 11.47 -14.82
N GLY A 89 -0.97 12.10 -13.86
CA GLY A 89 -0.85 13.56 -13.77
C GLY A 89 -2.07 14.25 -13.15
N LEU A 90 -3.04 13.48 -12.59
CA LEU A 90 -4.20 14.03 -11.94
C LEU A 90 -3.88 14.48 -10.51
N GLU A 91 -4.34 15.66 -10.12
CA GLU A 91 -4.37 16.13 -8.73
C GLU A 91 -5.44 15.37 -7.94
N ALA A 92 -5.14 14.10 -7.63
CA ALA A 92 -6.10 13.16 -7.07
C ALA A 92 -6.58 13.58 -5.68
N GLU A 93 -5.67 14.01 -4.81
CA GLU A 93 -6.00 14.50 -3.46
C GLU A 93 -7.00 15.64 -3.56
N GLN A 94 -6.74 16.66 -4.36
CA GLN A 94 -7.63 17.81 -4.56
C GLN A 94 -8.98 17.40 -5.18
N LEU A 95 -9.01 16.38 -6.05
CA LEU A 95 -10.26 15.85 -6.59
C LEU A 95 -11.14 15.28 -5.47
N PHE A 96 -10.57 14.45 -4.59
CA PHE A 96 -11.29 13.88 -3.46
C PHE A 96 -11.66 14.92 -2.43
N GLU A 97 -10.80 15.88 -2.11
CA GLU A 97 -11.11 16.99 -1.20
C GLU A 97 -12.32 17.79 -1.64
N LYS A 98 -12.34 18.16 -2.93
CA LYS A 98 -13.50 18.86 -3.52
C LYS A 98 -14.77 18.02 -3.50
N GLY A 99 -14.65 16.72 -3.82
CA GLY A 99 -15.80 15.83 -3.87
C GLY A 99 -16.38 15.50 -2.50
N LEU A 100 -15.53 15.40 -1.48
CA LEU A 100 -15.92 15.07 -0.11
C LEU A 100 -16.15 16.32 0.77
N GLY A 101 -15.77 17.53 0.29
CA GLY A 101 -15.89 18.78 1.02
C GLY A 101 -15.03 18.85 2.29
N ARG A 102 -13.88 18.16 2.31
CA ARG A 102 -12.97 18.09 3.47
C ARG A 102 -11.57 17.72 3.04
N ASP A 103 -10.58 18.04 3.86
CA ASP A 103 -9.20 17.65 3.67
C ASP A 103 -9.07 16.12 3.81
N ILE A 104 -8.22 15.52 2.97
CA ILE A 104 -7.89 14.09 3.04
C ILE A 104 -6.37 13.89 2.94
N HIS A 105 -5.90 12.71 3.29
CA HIS A 105 -4.55 12.25 2.98
C HIS A 105 -4.60 11.17 1.91
N PHE A 106 -3.86 11.36 0.81
CA PHE A 106 -3.88 10.46 -0.34
C PHE A 106 -2.50 9.81 -0.55
N VAL A 107 -2.43 8.48 -0.50
CA VAL A 107 -1.16 7.75 -0.43
C VAL A 107 -1.16 6.51 -1.34
N ASN A 108 0.02 5.99 -1.70
CA ASN A 108 0.17 4.72 -2.38
C ASN A 108 -0.35 3.54 -1.53
N ASP A 109 -0.93 2.51 -2.15
CA ASP A 109 -1.54 1.36 -1.46
C ASP A 109 -0.50 0.44 -0.77
N ALA A 110 0.66 0.24 -1.38
CA ALA A 110 1.74 -0.53 -0.76
C ALA A 110 2.36 0.21 0.42
N ASP A 111 2.53 1.53 0.31
CA ASP A 111 2.99 2.40 1.40
C ASP A 111 2.03 2.34 2.59
N ALA A 112 0.73 2.47 2.35
CA ALA A 112 -0.29 2.34 3.38
C ALA A 112 -0.22 0.96 4.05
N ALA A 113 -0.14 -0.12 3.27
CA ALA A 113 -0.06 -1.47 3.79
C ALA A 113 1.20 -1.69 4.62
N GLY A 114 2.36 -1.22 4.16
CA GLY A 114 3.63 -1.32 4.89
C GLY A 114 3.62 -0.54 6.20
N TYR A 115 3.09 0.67 6.17
CA TYR A 115 2.95 1.49 7.37
C TYR A 115 2.03 0.83 8.41
N ALA A 116 0.93 0.23 7.97
CA ALA A 116 0.03 -0.51 8.85
C ALA A 116 0.72 -1.69 9.54
N GLU A 117 1.52 -2.47 8.80
CA GLU A 117 2.24 -3.63 9.35
C GLU A 117 3.26 -3.22 10.42
N VAL A 118 3.90 -2.05 10.28
CA VAL A 118 4.82 -1.50 11.29
C VAL A 118 4.08 -0.95 12.50
N ARG A 119 2.91 -0.36 12.32
CA ARG A 119 2.11 0.23 13.41
C ARG A 119 1.33 -0.82 14.20
N PHE A 120 0.74 -1.79 13.52
CA PHE A 120 -0.28 -2.69 14.10
C PHE A 120 -0.03 -4.18 13.81
N GLY A 121 0.82 -4.51 12.84
CA GLY A 121 0.96 -5.84 12.29
C GLY A 121 2.25 -6.56 12.63
N ALA A 122 2.76 -7.34 11.67
CA ALA A 122 3.88 -8.26 11.83
C ALA A 122 5.22 -7.58 12.15
N ALA A 123 5.37 -6.29 11.84
CA ALA A 123 6.58 -5.52 12.11
C ALA A 123 6.45 -4.54 13.30
N LYS A 124 5.40 -4.71 14.13
CA LYS A 124 5.20 -3.83 15.29
C LYS A 124 6.35 -3.95 16.28
N GLY A 125 6.97 -2.79 16.57
CA GLY A 125 8.09 -2.71 17.51
C GLY A 125 9.45 -3.11 16.94
N VAL A 126 9.54 -3.37 15.63
CA VAL A 126 10.81 -3.62 14.94
C VAL A 126 11.54 -2.28 14.75
N GLU A 127 12.77 -2.21 15.21
CA GLU A 127 13.68 -1.09 14.98
C GLU A 127 14.45 -1.30 13.67
N GLY A 128 14.96 -0.19 13.08
CA GLY A 128 15.71 -0.23 11.84
C GLY A 128 14.82 -0.20 10.59
N LEU A 129 15.29 -0.83 9.52
CA LEU A 129 14.62 -0.83 8.21
C LEU A 129 13.72 -2.04 8.03
N VAL A 130 12.43 -1.79 7.92
CA VAL A 130 11.44 -2.77 7.47
C VAL A 130 11.16 -2.54 6.00
N LEU A 131 11.34 -3.58 5.19
CA LEU A 131 11.00 -3.57 3.78
C LEU A 131 9.82 -4.52 3.53
N MET A 132 8.66 -3.95 3.20
CA MET A 132 7.50 -4.74 2.81
C MET A 132 7.43 -4.88 1.30
N THR A 133 6.99 -6.05 0.82
CA THR A 133 6.61 -6.28 -0.57
C THR A 133 5.22 -6.86 -0.65
N THR A 134 4.41 -6.41 -1.60
CA THR A 134 3.12 -7.02 -1.93
C THR A 134 3.24 -7.81 -3.22
N LEU A 135 3.05 -9.12 -3.14
CA LEU A 135 3.17 -10.03 -4.30
C LEU A 135 1.77 -10.33 -4.86
N GLY A 136 1.46 -9.78 -6.02
CA GLY A 136 0.16 -9.90 -6.67
C GLY A 136 0.27 -9.86 -8.19
N THR A 137 -0.53 -9.01 -8.85
CA THR A 137 -0.44 -8.71 -10.29
C THR A 137 0.94 -8.16 -10.64
N GLY A 138 1.45 -7.23 -9.82
CA GLY A 138 2.81 -6.73 -9.81
C GLY A 138 3.49 -6.99 -8.47
N ILE A 139 4.55 -6.23 -8.19
CA ILE A 139 5.23 -6.18 -6.90
C ILE A 139 5.19 -4.75 -6.39
N GLY A 140 4.31 -4.45 -5.44
CA GLY A 140 4.39 -3.20 -4.68
C GLY A 140 5.43 -3.31 -3.57
N SER A 141 5.95 -2.17 -3.12
CA SER A 141 6.93 -2.14 -2.02
C SER A 141 6.72 -0.92 -1.13
N ALA A 142 7.12 -1.04 0.13
CA ALA A 142 7.17 0.05 1.08
C ALA A 142 8.43 -0.06 1.93
N LEU A 143 9.09 1.07 2.19
CA LEU A 143 10.24 1.17 3.07
C LEU A 143 9.86 1.98 4.30
N ILE A 144 10.09 1.43 5.47
CA ILE A 144 9.82 2.10 6.74
C ILE A 144 11.07 2.01 7.62
N TYR A 145 11.62 3.15 7.99
CA TYR A 145 12.80 3.22 8.86
C TYR A 145 12.41 3.80 10.22
N ASN A 146 12.58 3.01 11.29
CA ASN A 146 12.19 3.40 12.65
C ASN A 146 10.77 3.97 12.76
N GLY A 147 9.82 3.35 12.06
CA GLY A 147 8.41 3.77 12.05
C GLY A 147 8.09 4.94 11.11
N VAL A 148 9.08 5.48 10.38
CA VAL A 148 8.89 6.56 9.40
C VAL A 148 8.85 5.99 7.99
N LEU A 149 7.76 6.26 7.28
CA LEU A 149 7.59 5.83 5.88
C LEU A 149 8.51 6.63 4.95
N VAL A 150 9.21 5.93 4.07
CA VAL A 150 9.87 6.50 2.88
C VAL A 150 8.94 6.26 1.70
N PRO A 151 8.18 7.27 1.25
CA PRO A 151 7.06 7.07 0.33
C PRO A 151 7.50 6.71 -1.09
N ASN A 152 6.60 6.04 -1.81
CA ASN A 152 6.69 5.77 -3.24
C ASN A 152 7.92 4.94 -3.65
N SER A 153 8.26 3.92 -2.88
CA SER A 153 9.28 2.97 -3.32
C SER A 153 8.70 1.99 -4.35
N GLU A 154 9.31 1.90 -5.52
CA GLU A 154 8.88 1.07 -6.64
C GLU A 154 9.90 -0.05 -6.93
N LEU A 155 10.24 -0.83 -5.90
CA LEU A 155 11.28 -1.87 -6.00
C LEU A 155 10.86 -3.07 -6.87
N GLY A 156 9.59 -3.18 -7.22
CA GLY A 156 9.10 -4.12 -8.23
C GLY A 156 9.70 -3.87 -9.61
N HIS A 157 10.01 -2.60 -9.92
CA HIS A 157 10.62 -2.18 -11.18
C HIS A 157 12.15 -2.25 -11.18
N LEU A 158 12.76 -2.79 -10.13
CA LEU A 158 14.20 -3.01 -10.11
C LEU A 158 14.62 -3.95 -11.25
N GLU A 159 15.60 -3.52 -12.06
CA GLU A 159 16.12 -4.34 -13.14
C GLU A 159 17.10 -5.40 -12.59
N ILE A 160 16.76 -6.67 -12.78
CA ILE A 160 17.59 -7.81 -12.37
C ILE A 160 17.88 -8.69 -13.58
N GLY A 161 19.16 -8.70 -14.00
CA GLY A 161 19.60 -9.45 -15.18
C GLY A 161 18.93 -8.98 -16.46
N GLY A 162 18.81 -7.68 -16.66
CA GLY A 162 18.28 -7.02 -17.86
C GLY A 162 16.75 -7.14 -17.99
N LYS A 163 16.04 -7.41 -16.89
CA LYS A 163 14.57 -7.51 -16.87
C LYS A 163 14.01 -6.92 -15.60
N ASP A 164 12.89 -6.24 -15.73
CA ASP A 164 12.06 -5.79 -14.63
C ASP A 164 11.69 -6.96 -13.70
N ALA A 165 11.91 -6.78 -12.40
CA ALA A 165 11.77 -7.84 -11.41
C ALA A 165 10.33 -8.35 -11.32
N GLU A 166 9.33 -7.47 -11.36
CA GLU A 166 7.93 -7.88 -11.23
C GLU A 166 7.48 -8.76 -12.40
N HIS A 167 7.95 -8.51 -13.62
CA HIS A 167 7.62 -9.36 -14.77
C HIS A 167 8.03 -10.82 -14.58
N ARG A 168 8.96 -11.09 -13.66
CA ARG A 168 9.47 -12.45 -13.39
C ARG A 168 9.08 -13.00 -12.04
N ALA A 169 9.01 -12.15 -11.02
CA ALA A 169 8.87 -12.55 -9.62
C ALA A 169 7.50 -12.21 -9.01
N ALA A 170 6.65 -11.40 -9.66
CA ALA A 170 5.28 -11.21 -9.22
C ALA A 170 4.52 -12.55 -9.22
N PHE A 171 3.46 -12.65 -8.40
CA PHE A 171 2.65 -13.87 -8.35
C PHE A 171 1.94 -14.14 -9.67
N SER A 172 1.52 -13.09 -10.39
CA SER A 172 0.97 -13.21 -11.75
C SER A 172 1.94 -13.89 -12.73
N ALA A 173 3.25 -13.70 -12.58
CA ALA A 173 4.25 -14.40 -13.40
C ALA A 173 4.29 -15.89 -13.10
N LYS A 174 4.12 -16.30 -11.82
CA LYS A 174 4.00 -17.71 -11.45
C LYS A 174 2.77 -18.35 -12.11
N GLU A 175 1.63 -17.66 -12.07
CA GLU A 175 0.38 -18.17 -12.67
C GLU A 175 0.47 -18.22 -14.19
N ARG A 176 0.90 -17.13 -14.83
CA ARG A 176 1.04 -17.02 -16.29
C ARG A 176 1.95 -18.10 -16.90
N GLU A 177 3.01 -18.48 -16.19
CA GLU A 177 4.03 -19.43 -16.66
C GLU A 177 3.86 -20.81 -16.04
N ASP A 178 2.80 -21.06 -15.30
CA ASP A 178 2.52 -22.31 -14.55
C ASP A 178 3.74 -22.82 -13.77
N LEU A 179 4.37 -21.93 -13.02
CA LEU A 179 5.57 -22.29 -12.27
C LEU A 179 5.20 -23.06 -11.00
N SER A 180 5.95 -24.12 -10.73
CA SER A 180 5.92 -24.74 -9.41
C SER A 180 6.42 -23.76 -8.34
N TRP A 181 6.00 -23.93 -7.08
CA TRP A 181 6.47 -23.12 -5.96
C TRP A 181 7.99 -23.04 -5.89
N LYS A 182 8.68 -24.16 -6.11
CA LYS A 182 10.16 -24.21 -6.12
C LYS A 182 10.79 -23.36 -7.23
N ARG A 183 10.22 -23.38 -8.44
CA ARG A 183 10.73 -22.58 -9.56
C ARG A 183 10.49 -21.09 -9.33
N TRP A 184 9.32 -20.74 -8.79
CA TRP A 184 9.00 -19.36 -8.45
C TRP A 184 9.84 -18.85 -7.26
N ALA A 185 10.03 -19.66 -6.21
CA ALA A 185 10.93 -19.34 -5.11
C ALA A 185 12.35 -19.03 -5.58
N GLY A 186 12.87 -19.75 -6.60
CA GLY A 186 14.17 -19.42 -7.19
C GLY A 186 14.23 -18.06 -7.88
N ARG A 187 13.07 -17.52 -8.34
CA ARG A 187 12.99 -16.13 -8.84
C ARG A 187 12.91 -15.13 -7.68
N LEU A 188 12.12 -15.45 -6.67
CA LEU A 188 12.04 -14.66 -5.44
C LEU A 188 13.39 -14.60 -4.71
N GLN A 189 14.14 -15.69 -4.69
CA GLN A 189 15.50 -15.73 -4.13
C GLN A 189 16.38 -14.63 -4.73
N LYS A 190 16.39 -14.52 -6.06
CA LYS A 190 17.18 -13.48 -6.75
C LYS A 190 16.69 -12.09 -6.38
N TYR A 191 15.39 -11.89 -6.34
CA TYR A 191 14.78 -10.62 -5.98
C TYR A 191 15.13 -10.21 -4.54
N TYR A 192 14.84 -11.05 -3.57
CA TYR A 192 15.11 -10.75 -2.15
C TYR A 192 16.59 -10.66 -1.83
N SER A 193 17.45 -11.51 -2.42
CA SER A 193 18.90 -11.38 -2.25
C SER A 193 19.45 -10.06 -2.82
N THR A 194 18.85 -9.54 -3.90
CA THR A 194 19.20 -8.23 -4.45
C THR A 194 18.77 -7.12 -3.49
N LEU A 195 17.55 -7.19 -2.95
CA LEU A 195 17.07 -6.22 -1.96
C LEU A 195 17.90 -6.27 -0.66
N GLU A 196 18.22 -7.47 -0.19
CA GLU A 196 19.08 -7.67 0.99
C GLU A 196 20.46 -7.03 0.80
N MET A 197 21.08 -7.24 -0.35
CA MET A 197 22.37 -6.65 -0.71
C MET A 197 22.33 -5.11 -0.80
N LEU A 198 21.25 -4.55 -1.35
CA LEU A 198 21.13 -3.10 -1.58
C LEU A 198 20.73 -2.33 -0.33
N PHE A 199 19.88 -2.89 0.50
CA PHE A 199 19.23 -2.17 1.60
C PHE A 199 19.62 -2.68 2.99
N SER A 200 20.13 -3.93 3.10
CA SER A 200 20.42 -4.58 4.39
C SER A 200 19.29 -4.38 5.42
N PRO A 201 18.03 -4.75 5.08
CA PRO A 201 16.89 -4.50 5.97
C PRO A 201 16.98 -5.38 7.22
N ASP A 202 16.37 -4.91 8.31
CA ASP A 202 16.24 -5.67 9.55
C ASP A 202 15.10 -6.70 9.45
N LEU A 203 14.09 -6.42 8.62
CA LEU A 203 12.97 -7.33 8.42
C LEU A 203 12.37 -7.17 7.01
N PHE A 204 12.07 -8.30 6.37
CA PHE A 204 11.16 -8.36 5.22
C PHE A 204 9.76 -8.74 5.65
N ILE A 205 8.74 -8.05 5.11
CA ILE A 205 7.32 -8.43 5.22
C ILE A 205 6.80 -8.79 3.84
N VAL A 206 6.11 -9.92 3.73
CA VAL A 206 5.48 -10.37 2.48
C VAL A 206 3.97 -10.26 2.58
N GLY A 207 3.42 -9.34 1.83
CA GLY A 207 1.98 -9.12 1.66
C GLY A 207 1.44 -9.59 0.31
N GLY A 208 0.25 -9.10 -0.03
CA GLY A 208 -0.48 -9.48 -1.23
C GLY A 208 -1.23 -10.80 -1.07
N GLY A 209 -2.03 -11.15 -2.07
CA GLY A 209 -2.93 -12.31 -2.02
C GLY A 209 -2.23 -13.66 -1.84
N VAL A 210 -0.98 -13.76 -2.27
CA VAL A 210 -0.17 -14.99 -2.16
C VAL A 210 0.37 -15.23 -0.74
N SER A 211 0.34 -14.24 0.13
CA SER A 211 0.85 -14.39 1.52
C SER A 211 0.14 -15.50 2.30
N LYS A 212 -1.09 -15.86 1.93
CA LYS A 212 -1.80 -17.04 2.46
C LYS A 212 -1.10 -18.37 2.18
N ASN A 213 -0.23 -18.41 1.17
CA ASN A 213 0.57 -19.59 0.79
C ASN A 213 2.03 -19.47 1.24
N PHE A 214 2.31 -18.63 2.22
CA PHE A 214 3.66 -18.28 2.70
C PHE A 214 4.54 -19.53 2.91
N GLU A 215 4.01 -20.56 3.58
CA GLU A 215 4.71 -21.81 3.88
C GLU A 215 5.12 -22.61 2.62
N SER A 216 4.53 -22.31 1.45
CA SER A 216 4.84 -23.03 0.20
C SER A 216 6.09 -22.51 -0.50
N PHE A 217 6.56 -21.30 -0.18
CA PHE A 217 7.67 -20.70 -0.91
C PHE A 217 8.74 -20.02 -0.03
N ILE A 218 8.38 -19.42 1.12
CA ILE A 218 9.37 -18.77 1.97
C ILE A 218 10.42 -19.74 2.55
N PRO A 219 10.06 -20.95 3.03
CA PRO A 219 11.06 -21.90 3.50
C PRO A 219 12.06 -22.37 2.42
N LEU A 220 11.82 -22.01 1.17
CA LEU A 220 12.71 -22.31 0.04
C LEU A 220 13.69 -21.17 -0.27
N LEU A 221 13.62 -20.05 0.47
CA LEU A 221 14.52 -18.92 0.35
C LEU A 221 15.65 -19.04 1.37
N GLU A 222 16.84 -18.67 0.94
CA GLU A 222 18.05 -18.59 1.76
C GLU A 222 18.44 -17.12 1.90
N LEU A 223 17.98 -16.46 2.97
CA LEU A 223 18.24 -15.05 3.29
C LEU A 223 18.84 -14.94 4.67
N ASN A 224 19.70 -13.92 4.90
CA ASN A 224 20.19 -13.61 6.23
C ASN A 224 19.18 -12.79 7.02
N THR A 225 18.42 -11.95 6.32
CA THR A 225 17.35 -11.12 6.92
C THR A 225 16.12 -11.97 7.20
N ALA A 226 15.52 -11.78 8.35
CA ALA A 226 14.24 -12.41 8.70
C ALA A 226 13.14 -11.98 7.70
N ILE A 227 12.24 -12.91 7.36
CA ILE A 227 11.12 -12.66 6.46
C ILE A 227 9.83 -13.23 7.06
N LEU A 228 8.80 -12.40 7.18
CA LEU A 228 7.52 -12.73 7.81
C LEU A 228 6.34 -12.46 6.87
N PRO A 229 5.22 -13.20 7.00
CA PRO A 229 3.99 -12.86 6.30
C PRO A 229 3.34 -11.62 6.93
N ALA A 230 2.69 -10.80 6.11
CA ALA A 230 1.84 -9.71 6.56
C ALA A 230 0.69 -10.24 7.43
N ALA A 231 0.46 -9.61 8.58
CA ALA A 231 -0.54 -10.03 9.57
C ALA A 231 -1.94 -9.44 9.29
N LEU A 232 -2.00 -8.21 8.76
CA LEU A 232 -3.24 -7.44 8.64
C LEU A 232 -4.06 -7.77 7.39
N ARG A 233 -3.46 -8.49 6.44
CA ARG A 233 -4.15 -9.02 5.26
C ARG A 233 -4.96 -7.95 4.50
N ASN A 234 -6.27 -8.21 4.30
CA ASN A 234 -7.18 -7.34 3.54
C ASN A 234 -7.54 -6.01 4.25
N ASN A 235 -7.08 -5.79 5.47
CA ASN A 235 -7.31 -4.55 6.20
C ASN A 235 -6.09 -3.61 6.18
N ALA A 236 -4.93 -4.07 5.70
CA ALA A 236 -3.69 -3.31 5.76
C ALA A 236 -3.81 -1.92 5.11
N GLY A 237 -4.38 -1.83 3.89
CA GLY A 237 -4.58 -0.55 3.21
C GLY A 237 -5.48 0.40 3.99
N ILE A 238 -6.61 -0.10 4.53
CA ILE A 238 -7.56 0.69 5.35
C ILE A 238 -6.85 1.23 6.61
N LEU A 239 -6.18 0.34 7.35
CA LEU A 239 -5.51 0.69 8.60
C LEU A 239 -4.36 1.68 8.38
N GLY A 240 -3.59 1.48 7.32
CA GLY A 240 -2.46 2.35 6.96
C GLY A 240 -2.91 3.72 6.50
N ALA A 241 -3.89 3.80 5.61
CA ALA A 241 -4.46 5.06 5.16
C ALA A 241 -5.02 5.88 6.34
N ALA A 242 -5.80 5.24 7.23
CA ALA A 242 -6.32 5.89 8.44
C ALA A 242 -5.20 6.38 9.37
N ALA A 243 -4.16 5.56 9.58
CA ALA A 243 -3.06 5.92 10.47
C ALA A 243 -2.20 7.06 9.92
N LEU A 244 -1.95 7.08 8.60
CA LEU A 244 -1.21 8.15 7.93
C LEU A 244 -1.98 9.48 7.99
N ALA A 245 -3.30 9.48 7.78
CA ALA A 245 -4.12 10.69 7.86
C ALA A 245 -4.04 11.40 9.23
N VAL A 246 -3.84 10.64 10.31
CA VAL A 246 -3.64 11.23 11.66
C VAL A 246 -2.23 11.74 11.86
N THR A 247 -1.24 11.09 11.24
CA THR A 247 0.18 11.44 11.44
C THR A 247 0.56 12.70 10.67
N GLU A 248 0.02 12.93 9.49
CA GLU A 248 0.30 14.12 8.69
C GLU A 248 -0.37 15.39 9.22
N ASN A 249 -1.53 15.27 9.87
CA ASN A 249 -2.09 16.38 10.61
C ASN A 249 -1.20 16.86 11.80
N ALA A 250 -0.15 16.07 12.10
CA ALA A 250 0.91 16.44 13.05
C ALA A 250 2.23 16.86 12.34
N ALA A 251 2.23 17.10 11.02
CA ALA A 251 3.41 17.08 10.18
C ALA A 251 4.32 18.28 10.30
N ILE A 252 5.59 17.94 10.27
CA ILE A 252 6.75 18.75 9.90
C ILE A 252 6.51 19.33 8.51
N VAL A 253 6.29 20.64 8.40
CA VAL A 253 6.36 21.37 7.13
C VAL A 253 7.79 21.19 6.60
N PRO A 254 8.02 20.52 5.45
CA PRO A 254 9.36 20.43 4.92
C PRO A 254 9.89 21.84 4.59
N PRO A 255 11.20 22.10 4.78
CA PRO A 255 11.77 23.36 4.38
C PRO A 255 11.51 23.56 2.88
N ASN A 256 11.02 24.76 2.54
CA ASN A 256 10.67 25.15 1.18
C ASN A 256 11.95 25.11 0.31
N VAL A 257 12.25 23.98 -0.30
CA VAL A 257 13.34 23.84 -1.25
C VAL A 257 12.77 24.19 -2.61
N SER A 258 12.92 25.45 -3.02
CA SER A 258 12.62 25.85 -4.40
C SER A 258 13.42 24.98 -5.36
N PRO A 259 12.80 24.46 -6.46
CA PRO A 259 13.57 23.84 -7.52
C PRO A 259 14.66 24.81 -7.99
N LYS A 260 15.88 24.32 -8.07
CA LYS A 260 16.94 25.12 -8.73
C LYS A 260 16.60 25.14 -10.23
N ASP A 261 16.47 26.34 -10.78
CA ASP A 261 16.39 26.61 -12.22
C ASP A 261 17.57 25.94 -13.00
#